data_e5df040cc280b20a057b8e7b93ab8f2d
#
_entry.id   e5df040cc280b20a057b8e7b93ab8f2d
#
_cell.length_a   1.000
_cell.length_b   1.000
_cell.length_c   1.000
_cell.angle_alpha   90.00
_cell.angle_beta   90.00
_cell.angle_gamma   90.00
#
_symmetry.space_group_name_H-M   'P 1'
#
loop_
_entity.id
_entity.type
_entity.pdbx_description
1 polymer ?
#
loop_
_entity_poly.entity_id
_entity_poly.type
_entity_poly.pdbx_seq_one_letter_code
_entity_poly.pdbx_strand_id
1 'polypeptide(L)'
;MADSDGLTIAGEEISSRLWLGSSVYPSPDLMVSAFAHAQPGFVTMSLRRQTAGDVANNDYHERVSHWLGASQARLLPNTAGCQSAKEAIQLAVLARELFKTSWVKLEVIGDEYSLQPNVFELVSAARELSAQDFKVLPYCTDDLVVCEALLHAGCPAVMPWGAPIGTGKGIVNPYQLRTLRARLPEAKIIIDAGIGRPSQAMQAMEMGADGVLLNTAVAKAADPVAMAGAFAASVKAGRTAYQAGFMAERDMASPSTPVAGLPFWHRSGRQRAGCQSTGRQDVDRKGKSQ
;
A
#
# COMPACT_ATOMS: atom_id res chain seq x y z
N MET A 1 -27.20 0.25 2.11
CA MET A 1 -26.43 1.11 1.19
C MET A 1 -25.00 0.65 1.34
N ALA A 2 -24.38 0.10 0.29
CA ALA A 2 -22.95 -0.20 0.34
C ALA A 2 -22.25 1.14 0.45
N ASP A 3 -21.59 1.38 1.56
CA ASP A 3 -20.66 2.49 1.73
C ASP A 3 -19.63 2.33 0.61
N SER A 4 -19.53 3.32 -0.29
CA SER A 4 -18.60 3.22 -1.41
C SER A 4 -17.20 3.17 -0.80
N ASP A 5 -16.48 2.05 -0.94
CA ASP A 5 -15.10 1.86 -0.47
C ASP A 5 -14.13 2.78 -1.23
N GLY A 6 -14.44 4.08 -1.27
CA GLY A 6 -13.61 5.10 -1.90
C GLY A 6 -12.28 5.27 -1.15
N LEU A 7 -11.18 5.37 -1.89
CA LEU A 7 -9.90 5.76 -1.31
C LEU A 7 -9.81 7.29 -1.32
N THR A 8 -9.85 7.90 -0.14
CA THR A 8 -9.66 9.34 0.00
C THR A 8 -8.32 9.63 0.66
N ILE A 9 -7.49 10.48 0.04
CA ILE A 9 -6.20 10.94 0.57
C ILE A 9 -6.14 12.46 0.45
N ALA A 10 -5.76 13.16 1.51
CA ALA A 10 -5.72 14.64 1.54
C ALA A 10 -7.03 15.31 1.09
N GLY A 11 -8.18 14.70 1.43
CA GLY A 11 -9.51 15.20 1.06
C GLY A 11 -9.90 14.96 -0.41
N GLU A 12 -9.06 14.30 -1.19
CA GLU A 12 -9.35 13.98 -2.61
C GLU A 12 -9.61 12.49 -2.81
N GLU A 13 -10.63 12.18 -3.60
CA GLU A 13 -10.93 10.81 -4.00
C GLU A 13 -9.90 10.33 -5.04
N ILE A 14 -9.38 9.12 -4.84
CA ILE A 14 -8.44 8.44 -5.72
C ILE A 14 -9.17 7.29 -6.40
N SER A 15 -9.20 7.30 -7.72
CA SER A 15 -10.01 6.40 -8.55
C SER A 15 -9.66 4.91 -8.44
N SER A 16 -8.45 4.57 -8.01
CA SER A 16 -7.98 3.19 -7.89
C SER A 16 -6.96 3.04 -6.77
N ARG A 17 -6.95 1.86 -6.14
CA ARG A 17 -5.96 1.46 -5.12
C ARG A 17 -4.67 0.88 -5.72
N LEU A 18 -4.66 0.62 -7.04
CA LEU A 18 -3.44 0.29 -7.79
C LEU A 18 -2.81 1.57 -8.34
N TRP A 19 -1.52 1.78 -8.06
CA TRP A 19 -0.72 2.87 -8.60
C TRP A 19 0.44 2.31 -9.39
N LEU A 20 0.79 2.94 -10.50
CA LEU A 20 1.82 2.44 -11.41
C LEU A 20 2.94 3.45 -11.62
N GLY A 21 4.16 2.93 -11.63
CA GLY A 21 5.30 3.68 -12.13
C GLY A 21 5.33 3.69 -13.65
N SER A 22 6.01 4.68 -14.21
CA SER A 22 6.10 4.89 -15.66
C SER A 22 7.49 4.59 -16.23
N SER A 23 8.37 3.98 -15.45
CA SER A 23 9.75 3.74 -15.87
C SER A 23 9.96 2.34 -16.45
N VAL A 24 10.99 2.21 -17.28
CA VAL A 24 11.53 0.95 -17.84
C VAL A 24 10.57 0.12 -18.71
N TYR A 25 9.48 0.71 -19.19
CA TYR A 25 8.65 0.07 -20.21
C TYR A 25 9.42 0.00 -21.55
N PRO A 26 9.18 -1.03 -22.38
CA PRO A 26 9.83 -1.16 -23.68
C PRO A 26 9.50 -0.03 -24.66
N SER A 27 8.30 0.54 -24.57
CA SER A 27 7.88 1.72 -25.34
C SER A 27 6.81 2.54 -24.62
N PRO A 28 6.66 3.85 -24.97
CA PRO A 28 5.58 4.69 -24.43
C PRO A 28 4.20 4.15 -24.77
N ASP A 29 3.99 3.59 -25.97
CA ASP A 29 2.69 3.04 -26.38
C ASP A 29 2.27 1.83 -25.53
N LEU A 30 3.23 0.94 -25.25
CA LEU A 30 2.99 -0.23 -24.42
C LEU A 30 2.69 0.18 -22.96
N MET A 31 3.37 1.20 -22.46
CA MET A 31 3.12 1.78 -21.14
C MET A 31 1.70 2.37 -21.05
N VAL A 32 1.30 3.19 -22.00
CA VAL A 32 -0.04 3.79 -22.06
C VAL A 32 -1.12 2.72 -22.19
N SER A 33 -0.87 1.66 -22.98
CA SER A 33 -1.77 0.51 -23.11
C SER A 33 -1.95 -0.23 -21.78
N ALA A 34 -0.85 -0.42 -21.02
CA ALA A 34 -0.90 -1.02 -19.68
C ALA A 34 -1.69 -0.15 -18.70
N PHE A 35 -1.50 1.18 -18.71
CA PHE A 35 -2.27 2.12 -17.90
C PHE A 35 -3.74 2.12 -18.26
N ALA A 36 -4.07 2.15 -19.57
CA ALA A 36 -5.45 2.12 -20.05
C ALA A 36 -6.18 0.84 -19.62
N HIS A 37 -5.46 -0.29 -19.57
CA HIS A 37 -6.03 -1.57 -19.14
C HIS A 37 -6.20 -1.68 -17.61
N ALA A 38 -5.22 -1.17 -16.83
CA ALA A 38 -5.23 -1.28 -15.37
C ALA A 38 -5.98 -0.16 -14.66
N GLN A 39 -6.17 1.00 -15.30
CA GLN A 39 -6.82 2.19 -14.73
C GLN A 39 -6.22 2.56 -13.34
N PRO A 40 -4.93 2.89 -13.23
CA PRO A 40 -4.29 3.20 -11.96
C PRO A 40 -4.85 4.53 -11.39
N GLY A 41 -4.84 4.66 -10.04
CA GLY A 41 -5.23 5.91 -9.37
C GLY A 41 -4.17 6.99 -9.47
N PHE A 42 -2.89 6.59 -9.43
CA PHE A 42 -1.74 7.46 -9.66
C PHE A 42 -0.77 6.83 -10.67
N VAL A 43 -0.11 7.71 -11.43
CA VAL A 43 1.05 7.36 -12.26
C VAL A 43 2.24 8.18 -11.79
N THR A 44 3.36 7.51 -11.41
CA THR A 44 4.57 8.22 -10.99
C THR A 44 5.44 8.62 -12.17
N MET A 45 6.11 9.76 -12.05
CA MET A 45 7.02 10.27 -13.06
C MET A 45 8.25 10.91 -12.41
N SER A 46 9.44 10.62 -12.94
CA SER A 46 10.70 11.20 -12.46
C SER A 46 11.16 12.37 -13.32
N LEU A 47 11.45 13.49 -12.68
CA LEU A 47 12.05 14.68 -13.34
C LEU A 47 13.47 14.44 -13.84
N ARG A 48 14.28 13.66 -13.13
CA ARG A 48 15.69 13.42 -13.52
C ARG A 48 15.85 12.83 -14.91
N ARG A 49 14.84 12.17 -15.42
CA ARG A 49 14.82 11.67 -16.80
C ARG A 49 14.60 12.76 -17.83
N GLN A 50 14.04 13.90 -17.43
CA GLN A 50 13.69 14.99 -18.36
C GLN A 50 14.86 15.92 -18.65
N THR A 51 15.81 16.02 -17.72
CA THR A 51 16.98 16.89 -17.86
C THR A 51 18.08 16.33 -18.77
N ALA A 52 17.95 15.08 -19.21
CA ALA A 52 18.98 14.39 -20.00
C ALA A 52 18.95 14.69 -21.52
N GLY A 53 18.10 15.62 -21.99
CA GLY A 53 18.21 16.19 -23.36
C GLY A 53 17.83 15.28 -24.54
N ASP A 54 17.17 14.12 -24.29
CA ASP A 54 16.78 13.16 -25.32
C ASP A 54 15.42 13.47 -25.94
N VAL A 55 15.34 13.52 -27.27
CA VAL A 55 14.12 13.66 -28.06
C VAL A 55 13.08 12.57 -27.70
N ALA A 56 13.56 11.37 -27.37
CA ALA A 56 12.71 10.27 -26.89
C ALA A 56 11.98 10.57 -25.58
N ASN A 57 12.48 11.48 -24.75
CA ASN A 57 11.83 11.89 -23.51
C ASN A 57 10.63 12.82 -23.74
N ASN A 58 10.60 13.63 -24.80
CA ASN A 58 9.47 14.49 -25.12
C ASN A 58 8.24 13.66 -25.54
N ASP A 59 8.42 12.66 -26.40
CA ASP A 59 7.32 11.77 -26.79
C ASP A 59 6.72 11.00 -25.62
N TYR A 60 7.58 10.55 -24.69
CA TYR A 60 7.15 9.90 -23.46
C TYR A 60 6.24 10.80 -22.60
N HIS A 61 6.66 12.06 -22.40
CA HIS A 61 5.90 13.04 -21.62
C HIS A 61 4.57 13.37 -22.23
N GLU A 62 4.55 13.64 -23.53
CA GLU A 62 3.34 13.96 -24.27
C GLU A 62 2.33 12.81 -24.21
N ARG A 63 2.79 11.57 -24.35
CA ARG A 63 1.95 10.37 -24.27
C ARG A 63 1.33 10.19 -22.90
N VAL A 64 2.13 10.32 -21.82
CA VAL A 64 1.61 10.22 -20.45
C VAL A 64 0.65 11.37 -20.14
N SER A 65 0.99 12.59 -20.51
CA SER A 65 0.14 13.77 -20.30
C SER A 65 -1.17 13.68 -21.05
N HIS A 66 -1.14 13.23 -22.31
CA HIS A 66 -2.34 13.00 -23.11
C HIS A 66 -3.25 11.94 -22.46
N TRP A 67 -2.69 10.81 -22.07
CA TRP A 67 -3.44 9.75 -21.40
C TRP A 67 -4.03 10.22 -20.06
N LEU A 68 -3.25 10.94 -19.24
CA LEU A 68 -3.74 11.50 -17.98
C LEU A 68 -4.90 12.45 -18.18
N GLY A 69 -4.86 13.31 -19.21
CA GLY A 69 -5.94 14.22 -19.55
C GLY A 69 -7.26 13.54 -19.93
N ALA A 70 -7.20 12.29 -20.39
CA ALA A 70 -8.36 11.47 -20.75
C ALA A 70 -8.77 10.45 -19.68
N SER A 71 -8.01 10.35 -18.58
CA SER A 71 -8.20 9.36 -17.51
C SER A 71 -8.63 10.01 -16.20
N GLN A 72 -8.99 9.20 -15.22
CA GLN A 72 -9.20 9.64 -13.82
C GLN A 72 -7.94 9.54 -12.97
N ALA A 73 -6.83 9.07 -13.54
CA ALA A 73 -5.56 8.95 -12.86
C ALA A 73 -4.93 10.32 -12.59
N ARG A 74 -4.14 10.39 -11.55
CA ARG A 74 -3.39 11.60 -11.18
C ARG A 74 -1.90 11.40 -11.43
N LEU A 75 -1.22 12.48 -11.77
CA LEU A 75 0.23 12.50 -11.83
C LEU A 75 0.82 12.58 -10.41
N LEU A 76 1.80 11.74 -10.13
CA LEU A 76 2.57 11.73 -8.90
C LEU A 76 4.07 11.88 -9.23
N PRO A 77 4.59 13.11 -9.38
CA PRO A 77 6.02 13.32 -9.55
C PRO A 77 6.81 12.74 -8.37
N ASN A 78 8.00 12.19 -8.64
CA ASN A 78 8.85 11.67 -7.58
C ASN A 78 10.22 12.35 -7.55
N THR A 79 10.85 12.29 -6.37
CA THR A 79 12.21 12.79 -6.12
C THR A 79 13.25 11.67 -6.18
N ALA A 80 13.00 10.66 -7.00
CA ALA A 80 13.85 9.48 -7.13
C ALA A 80 15.33 9.83 -7.40
N GLY A 81 16.21 9.19 -6.64
CA GLY A 81 17.65 9.39 -6.73
C GLY A 81 18.20 10.59 -5.96
N CYS A 82 17.39 11.34 -5.20
CA CYS A 82 17.88 12.33 -4.25
C CYS A 82 18.48 11.62 -3.02
N GLN A 83 19.60 12.14 -2.51
CA GLN A 83 20.31 11.58 -1.36
C GLN A 83 20.24 12.50 -0.13
N SER A 84 19.69 13.70 -0.27
CA SER A 84 19.50 14.64 0.82
C SER A 84 18.11 15.28 0.79
N ALA A 85 17.65 15.76 1.95
CA ALA A 85 16.42 16.53 2.08
C ALA A 85 16.42 17.76 1.15
N LYS A 86 17.54 18.49 1.11
CA LYS A 86 17.69 19.68 0.28
C LYS A 86 17.46 19.38 -1.21
N GLU A 87 18.09 18.34 -1.74
CA GLU A 87 17.89 17.95 -3.15
C GLU A 87 16.44 17.57 -3.42
N ALA A 88 15.84 16.77 -2.53
CA ALA A 88 14.46 16.31 -2.68
C ALA A 88 13.46 17.47 -2.65
N ILE A 89 13.64 18.45 -1.74
CA ILE A 89 12.82 19.65 -1.65
C ILE A 89 12.93 20.49 -2.95
N GLN A 90 14.16 20.75 -3.41
CA GLN A 90 14.38 21.51 -4.64
C GLN A 90 13.72 20.84 -5.85
N LEU A 91 13.86 19.52 -5.96
CA LEU A 91 13.26 18.75 -7.06
C LEU A 91 11.73 18.74 -6.96
N ALA A 92 11.16 18.63 -5.76
CA ALA A 92 9.72 18.70 -5.55
C ALA A 92 9.14 20.07 -5.93
N VAL A 93 9.82 21.16 -5.57
CA VAL A 93 9.40 22.52 -5.96
C VAL A 93 9.43 22.67 -7.48
N LEU A 94 10.50 22.23 -8.14
CA LEU A 94 10.59 22.23 -9.60
C LEU A 94 9.47 21.39 -10.25
N ALA A 95 9.16 20.22 -9.68
CA ALA A 95 8.07 19.37 -10.15
C ALA A 95 6.71 20.07 -10.06
N ARG A 96 6.44 20.78 -8.96
CA ARG A 96 5.21 21.54 -8.77
C ARG A 96 5.04 22.60 -9.85
N GLU A 97 6.11 23.34 -10.14
CA GLU A 97 6.08 24.38 -11.17
C GLU A 97 5.88 23.79 -12.57
N LEU A 98 6.52 22.68 -12.87
CA LEU A 98 6.45 22.05 -14.19
C LEU A 98 5.09 21.36 -14.43
N PHE A 99 4.64 20.57 -13.47
CA PHE A 99 3.44 19.73 -13.63
C PHE A 99 2.17 20.34 -13.05
N LYS A 100 2.26 21.51 -12.42
CA LYS A 100 1.12 22.18 -11.79
C LYS A 100 0.35 21.29 -10.82
N THR A 101 1.08 20.49 -10.03
CA THR A 101 0.52 19.59 -9.02
C THR A 101 1.22 19.78 -7.68
N SER A 102 0.46 19.71 -6.59
CA SER A 102 0.99 19.70 -5.22
C SER A 102 1.32 18.27 -4.72
N TRP A 103 0.94 17.22 -5.45
CA TRP A 103 1.30 15.86 -5.12
C TRP A 103 2.78 15.59 -5.37
N VAL A 104 3.42 14.90 -4.45
CA VAL A 104 4.82 14.45 -4.61
C VAL A 104 5.04 13.11 -3.92
N LYS A 105 5.62 12.14 -4.62
CA LYS A 105 6.22 10.96 -4.02
C LYS A 105 7.62 11.33 -3.58
N LEU A 106 7.80 11.47 -2.26
CA LEU A 106 9.06 11.88 -1.68
C LEU A 106 9.96 10.66 -1.48
N GLU A 107 11.12 10.69 -2.11
CA GLU A 107 12.19 9.69 -1.98
C GLU A 107 13.48 10.41 -1.58
N VAL A 108 14.15 9.93 -0.53
CA VAL A 108 15.51 10.31 -0.14
C VAL A 108 16.28 9.02 0.12
N ILE A 109 17.23 8.69 -0.73
CA ILE A 109 17.93 7.41 -0.68
C ILE A 109 19.14 7.52 0.25
N GLY A 110 19.23 6.59 1.20
CA GLY A 110 20.32 6.52 2.16
C GLY A 110 21.40 5.49 1.81
N ASP A 111 21.03 4.46 1.07
CA ASP A 111 21.96 3.42 0.61
C ASP A 111 21.70 3.09 -0.87
N GLU A 112 22.74 3.24 -1.70
CA GLU A 112 22.62 3.05 -3.15
C GLU A 112 22.45 1.58 -3.57
N TYR A 113 22.90 0.65 -2.75
CA TYR A 113 22.83 -0.78 -3.08
C TYR A 113 21.44 -1.36 -2.82
N SER A 114 20.85 -1.05 -1.68
CA SER A 114 19.51 -1.52 -1.29
C SER A 114 18.40 -0.57 -1.70
N LEU A 115 18.72 0.67 -2.07
CA LEU A 115 17.80 1.79 -2.27
C LEU A 115 16.93 2.05 -1.03
N GLN A 116 17.50 1.78 0.15
CA GLN A 116 16.85 2.05 1.42
C GLN A 116 16.75 3.55 1.67
N PRO A 117 15.60 4.05 2.14
CA PRO A 117 15.42 5.46 2.46
C PRO A 117 16.33 5.92 3.59
N ASN A 118 16.87 7.14 3.48
CA ASN A 118 17.44 7.86 4.62
C ASN A 118 16.28 8.46 5.43
N VAL A 119 15.88 7.77 6.46
CA VAL A 119 14.67 8.11 7.23
C VAL A 119 14.78 9.47 7.95
N PHE A 120 15.98 9.92 8.32
CA PHE A 120 16.19 11.20 8.99
C PHE A 120 15.99 12.37 8.02
N GLU A 121 16.64 12.29 6.86
CA GLU A 121 16.49 13.26 5.79
C GLU A 121 15.06 13.24 5.21
N LEU A 122 14.44 12.07 5.11
CA LEU A 122 13.08 11.89 4.62
C LEU A 122 12.07 12.63 5.51
N VAL A 123 12.13 12.46 6.84
CA VAL A 123 11.24 13.15 7.79
C VAL A 123 11.47 14.66 7.78
N SER A 124 12.72 15.10 7.65
CA SER A 124 13.06 16.51 7.53
C SER A 124 12.44 17.13 6.27
N ALA A 125 12.64 16.50 5.11
CA ALA A 125 12.08 16.95 3.83
C ALA A 125 10.54 16.94 3.83
N ALA A 126 9.95 15.89 4.41
CA ALA A 126 8.50 15.76 4.50
C ALA A 126 7.86 16.90 5.29
N ARG A 127 8.46 17.26 6.43
CA ARG A 127 7.98 18.41 7.25
C ARG A 127 8.04 19.72 6.49
N GLU A 128 9.15 19.98 5.81
CA GLU A 128 9.34 21.23 5.06
C GLU A 128 8.38 21.31 3.86
N LEU A 129 8.21 20.22 3.12
CA LEU A 129 7.29 20.19 1.98
C LEU A 129 5.83 20.27 2.42
N SER A 130 5.44 19.61 3.52
CA SER A 130 4.08 19.71 4.06
C SER A 130 3.76 21.13 4.51
N ALA A 131 4.73 21.85 5.10
CA ALA A 131 4.58 23.28 5.46
C ALA A 131 4.46 24.20 4.24
N GLN A 132 4.81 23.74 3.05
CA GLN A 132 4.65 24.42 1.77
C GLN A 132 3.43 23.94 0.97
N ASP A 133 2.44 23.32 1.62
CA ASP A 133 1.19 22.82 1.05
C ASP A 133 1.37 21.71 0.00
N PHE A 134 2.47 20.94 0.07
CA PHE A 134 2.58 19.70 -0.70
C PHE A 134 1.78 18.57 -0.05
N LYS A 135 1.18 17.74 -0.89
CA LYS A 135 0.59 16.45 -0.51
C LYS A 135 1.68 15.39 -0.61
N VAL A 136 2.43 15.23 0.47
CA VAL A 136 3.64 14.40 0.49
C VAL A 136 3.29 12.95 0.71
N LEU A 137 3.69 12.09 -0.21
CA LEU A 137 3.59 10.64 -0.12
C LEU A 137 5.01 10.06 0.00
N PRO A 138 5.50 9.79 1.23
CA PRO A 138 6.90 9.44 1.45
C PRO A 138 7.15 7.93 1.27
N TYR A 139 8.09 7.56 0.40
CA TYR A 139 8.66 6.23 0.35
C TYR A 139 9.52 6.00 1.58
N CYS A 140 9.14 5.03 2.42
CA CYS A 140 9.79 4.79 3.70
C CYS A 140 10.01 3.29 3.96
N THR A 141 10.71 2.98 5.05
CA THR A 141 10.77 1.63 5.60
C THR A 141 9.46 1.27 6.29
N ASP A 142 9.29 -0.01 6.61
CA ASP A 142 8.15 -0.54 7.37
C ASP A 142 8.26 -0.29 8.90
N ASP A 143 9.12 0.64 9.31
CA ASP A 143 9.31 1.01 10.72
C ASP A 143 8.16 1.87 11.24
N LEU A 144 7.55 1.45 12.37
CA LEU A 144 6.41 2.14 12.97
C LEU A 144 6.74 3.56 13.40
N VAL A 145 7.90 3.76 14.03
CA VAL A 145 8.30 5.09 14.56
C VAL A 145 8.55 6.07 13.42
N VAL A 146 9.14 5.59 12.32
CA VAL A 146 9.32 6.38 11.11
C VAL A 146 7.98 6.75 10.47
N CYS A 147 7.06 5.80 10.36
CA CYS A 147 5.72 6.06 9.82
C CYS A 147 4.94 7.08 10.69
N GLU A 148 4.99 6.96 12.01
CA GLU A 148 4.40 7.94 12.92
C GLU A 148 5.03 9.32 12.76
N ALA A 149 6.36 9.41 12.67
CA ALA A 149 7.07 10.68 12.46
C ALA A 149 6.68 11.36 11.14
N LEU A 150 6.48 10.59 10.06
CA LEU A 150 6.03 11.10 8.77
C LEU A 150 4.59 11.62 8.82
N LEU A 151 3.67 10.90 9.48
CA LEU A 151 2.30 11.36 9.69
C LEU A 151 2.28 12.66 10.53
N HIS A 152 3.06 12.74 11.60
CA HIS A 152 3.22 13.96 12.41
C HIS A 152 3.89 15.11 11.62
N ALA A 153 4.68 14.82 10.60
CA ALA A 153 5.23 15.81 9.69
C ALA A 153 4.19 16.38 8.71
N GLY A 154 2.95 15.87 8.70
CA GLY A 154 1.85 16.34 7.87
C GLY A 154 1.62 15.50 6.60
N CYS A 155 2.27 14.35 6.46
CA CYS A 155 2.02 13.46 5.32
C CYS A 155 0.61 12.85 5.40
N PRO A 156 -0.21 12.92 4.34
CA PRO A 156 -1.58 12.38 4.35
C PRO A 156 -1.63 10.85 4.21
N ALA A 157 -0.51 10.23 3.88
CA ALA A 157 -0.33 8.78 3.80
C ALA A 157 1.14 8.43 4.03
N VAL A 158 1.43 7.17 4.31
CA VAL A 158 2.79 6.61 4.34
C VAL A 158 2.93 5.51 3.31
N MET A 159 4.14 5.39 2.73
CA MET A 159 4.41 4.42 1.68
C MET A 159 5.54 3.46 2.09
N PRO A 160 5.28 2.57 3.09
CA PRO A 160 6.26 1.58 3.48
C PRO A 160 6.54 0.57 2.37
N TRP A 161 7.79 0.16 2.24
CA TRP A 161 8.17 -0.88 1.30
C TRP A 161 7.64 -2.27 1.70
N GLY A 162 7.36 -3.13 0.71
CA GLY A 162 7.21 -4.57 0.91
C GLY A 162 8.58 -5.26 0.97
N ALA A 163 9.49 -4.84 0.09
CA ALA A 163 10.89 -5.22 -0.02
C ALA A 163 11.65 -4.12 -0.79
N PRO A 164 12.99 -4.14 -0.84
CA PRO A 164 13.76 -3.16 -1.60
C PRO A 164 13.33 -3.05 -3.06
N ILE A 165 13.44 -1.84 -3.61
CA ILE A 165 13.00 -1.49 -4.97
C ILE A 165 13.55 -2.49 -6.01
N GLY A 166 12.69 -2.99 -6.89
CA GLY A 166 13.08 -3.84 -8.01
C GLY A 166 13.37 -5.30 -7.68
N THR A 167 13.29 -5.72 -6.40
CA THR A 167 13.63 -7.09 -5.99
C THR A 167 12.56 -8.13 -6.28
N GLY A 168 11.29 -7.74 -6.38
CA GLY A 168 10.17 -8.66 -6.61
C GLY A 168 9.94 -9.69 -5.50
N LYS A 169 10.52 -9.49 -4.30
CA LYS A 169 10.45 -10.44 -3.17
C LYS A 169 9.09 -10.43 -2.46
N GLY A 170 8.24 -9.46 -2.75
CA GLY A 170 6.95 -9.28 -2.09
C GLY A 170 7.08 -8.65 -0.72
N ILE A 171 6.28 -9.11 0.23
CA ILE A 171 6.28 -8.62 1.59
C ILE A 171 7.24 -9.48 2.43
N VAL A 172 8.43 -8.95 2.70
CA VAL A 172 9.46 -9.69 3.45
C VAL A 172 9.23 -9.65 4.96
N ASN A 173 8.50 -8.66 5.47
CA ASN A 173 8.19 -8.50 6.88
C ASN A 173 6.66 -8.30 7.10
N PRO A 174 5.86 -9.36 6.95
CA PRO A 174 4.42 -9.26 7.14
C PRO A 174 4.01 -8.92 8.58
N TYR A 175 4.84 -9.26 9.56
CA TYR A 175 4.58 -8.90 10.96
C TYR A 175 4.54 -7.37 11.13
N GLN A 176 5.53 -6.67 10.59
CA GLN A 176 5.62 -5.21 10.74
C GLN A 176 4.47 -4.50 10.02
N LEU A 177 4.09 -4.94 8.83
CA LEU A 177 2.96 -4.34 8.13
C LEU A 177 1.63 -4.53 8.88
N ARG A 178 1.40 -5.71 9.50
CA ARG A 178 0.24 -5.89 10.39
C ARG A 178 0.31 -4.98 11.62
N THR A 179 1.52 -4.79 12.18
CA THR A 179 1.73 -3.88 13.30
C THR A 179 1.41 -2.44 12.90
N LEU A 180 1.85 -1.98 11.72
CA LEU A 180 1.51 -0.66 11.20
C LEU A 180 -0.02 -0.48 11.12
N ARG A 181 -0.74 -1.42 10.51
CA ARG A 181 -2.21 -1.31 10.42
C ARG A 181 -2.88 -1.33 11.80
N ALA A 182 -2.42 -2.16 12.72
CA ALA A 182 -3.00 -2.25 14.06
C ALA A 182 -2.74 -0.98 14.90
N ARG A 183 -1.57 -0.35 14.74
CA ARG A 183 -1.18 0.84 15.51
C ARG A 183 -1.63 2.14 14.86
N LEU A 184 -1.81 2.15 13.56
CA LEU A 184 -2.20 3.31 12.73
C LEU A 184 -3.50 3.01 11.96
N PRO A 185 -4.63 2.75 12.66
CA PRO A 185 -5.87 2.29 12.02
C PRO A 185 -6.43 3.32 11.03
N GLU A 186 -6.26 4.61 11.29
CA GLU A 186 -6.80 5.70 10.45
C GLU A 186 -5.84 6.14 9.34
N ALA A 187 -4.55 5.77 9.44
CA ALA A 187 -3.56 6.17 8.45
C ALA A 187 -3.79 5.47 7.11
N LYS A 188 -3.54 6.19 6.03
CA LYS A 188 -3.48 5.61 4.69
C LYS A 188 -2.11 4.98 4.48
N ILE A 189 -2.09 3.67 4.24
CA ILE A 189 -0.87 2.87 4.06
C ILE A 189 -0.84 2.34 2.64
N ILE A 190 0.13 2.78 1.86
CA ILE A 190 0.33 2.35 0.47
C ILE A 190 1.61 1.52 0.42
N ILE A 191 1.52 0.25 0.08
CA ILE A 191 2.73 -0.57 -0.06
C ILE A 191 3.46 -0.19 -1.33
N ASP A 192 4.69 0.26 -1.19
CA ASP A 192 5.53 0.73 -2.30
C ASP A 192 6.81 -0.09 -2.41
N ALA A 193 7.11 -0.55 -3.60
CA ALA A 193 8.28 -1.37 -3.92
C ALA A 193 8.25 -2.83 -3.42
N GLY A 194 9.08 -3.65 -4.05
CA GLY A 194 9.27 -5.06 -3.70
C GLY A 194 8.20 -6.00 -4.24
N ILE A 195 7.06 -5.52 -4.68
CA ILE A 195 5.97 -6.34 -5.23
C ILE A 195 6.35 -6.81 -6.64
N GLY A 196 6.40 -8.13 -6.83
CA GLY A 196 6.78 -8.76 -8.09
C GLY A 196 5.69 -9.62 -8.73
N ARG A 197 4.62 -9.94 -7.99
CA ARG A 197 3.54 -10.83 -8.45
C ARG A 197 2.17 -10.31 -8.02
N PRO A 198 1.11 -10.53 -8.81
CA PRO A 198 -0.25 -10.16 -8.45
C PRO A 198 -0.72 -10.72 -7.08
N SER A 199 -0.34 -11.95 -6.74
CA SER A 199 -0.65 -12.56 -5.43
C SER A 199 -0.05 -11.79 -4.24
N GLN A 200 1.12 -11.14 -4.42
CA GLN A 200 1.75 -10.34 -3.37
C GLN A 200 1.03 -8.99 -3.19
N ALA A 201 0.50 -8.41 -4.28
CA ALA A 201 -0.35 -7.23 -4.20
C ALA A 201 -1.69 -7.56 -3.51
N MET A 202 -2.29 -8.71 -3.81
CA MET A 202 -3.47 -9.22 -3.10
C MET A 202 -3.17 -9.37 -1.60
N GLN A 203 -2.06 -10.01 -1.24
CA GLN A 203 -1.62 -10.18 0.14
C GLN A 203 -1.48 -8.84 0.88
N ALA A 204 -0.89 -7.81 0.24
CA ALA A 204 -0.79 -6.48 0.81
C ALA A 204 -2.17 -5.91 1.16
N MET A 205 -3.12 -6.03 0.24
CA MET A 205 -4.49 -5.56 0.44
C MET A 205 -5.24 -6.35 1.52
N GLU A 206 -5.05 -7.67 1.58
CA GLU A 206 -5.59 -8.57 2.62
C GLU A 206 -5.04 -8.25 4.01
N MET A 207 -3.82 -7.72 4.10
CA MET A 207 -3.21 -7.23 5.34
C MET A 207 -3.71 -5.83 5.75
N GLY A 208 -4.63 -5.23 4.99
CA GLY A 208 -5.24 -3.94 5.28
C GLY A 208 -4.50 -2.74 4.71
N ALA A 209 -3.62 -2.91 3.73
CA ALA A 209 -3.11 -1.77 2.96
C ALA A 209 -4.26 -1.06 2.24
N ASP A 210 -4.12 0.26 2.07
CA ASP A 210 -5.10 1.08 1.35
C ASP A 210 -4.85 1.10 -0.15
N GLY A 211 -3.63 0.78 -0.58
CA GLY A 211 -3.24 0.68 -1.98
C GLY A 211 -1.86 0.07 -2.14
N VAL A 212 -1.47 -0.14 -3.39
CA VAL A 212 -0.16 -0.69 -3.79
C VAL A 212 0.39 0.15 -4.94
N LEU A 213 1.65 0.56 -4.83
CA LEU A 213 2.41 1.15 -5.91
C LEU A 213 3.50 0.19 -6.38
N LEU A 214 3.57 -0.04 -7.68
CA LEU A 214 4.58 -0.89 -8.31
C LEU A 214 4.91 -0.41 -9.72
N ASN A 215 6.03 -0.84 -10.26
CA ASN A 215 6.45 -0.50 -11.61
C ASN A 215 7.08 -1.69 -12.33
N THR A 216 8.24 -2.13 -11.86
CA THR A 216 9.12 -3.11 -12.54
C THR A 216 8.40 -4.42 -12.86
N ALA A 217 7.52 -4.88 -11.97
CA ALA A 217 6.79 -6.14 -12.16
C ALA A 217 5.84 -6.11 -13.35
N VAL A 218 5.30 -4.94 -13.69
CA VAL A 218 4.49 -4.74 -14.90
C VAL A 218 5.40 -4.45 -16.09
N ALA A 219 6.25 -3.44 -15.99
CA ALA A 219 7.04 -2.93 -17.11
C ALA A 219 8.00 -3.97 -17.72
N LYS A 220 8.49 -4.93 -16.91
CA LYS A 220 9.39 -6.01 -17.35
C LYS A 220 8.70 -7.37 -17.56
N ALA A 221 7.36 -7.42 -17.47
CA ALA A 221 6.63 -8.63 -17.82
C ALA A 221 6.74 -8.93 -19.33
N ALA A 222 6.59 -10.18 -19.72
CA ALA A 222 6.54 -10.56 -21.14
C ALA A 222 5.36 -9.89 -21.86
N ASP A 223 4.25 -9.71 -21.15
CA ASP A 223 3.09 -8.92 -21.58
C ASP A 223 2.72 -7.91 -20.47
N PRO A 224 3.20 -6.66 -20.55
CA PRO A 224 2.92 -5.63 -19.57
C PRO A 224 1.43 -5.27 -19.47
N VAL A 225 0.67 -5.35 -20.56
CA VAL A 225 -0.76 -5.02 -20.57
C VAL A 225 -1.55 -6.05 -19.78
N ALA A 226 -1.36 -7.33 -20.08
CA ALA A 226 -2.00 -8.42 -19.34
C ALA A 226 -1.58 -8.42 -17.86
N MET A 227 -0.30 -8.17 -17.57
CA MET A 227 0.22 -8.11 -16.20
C MET A 227 -0.39 -6.95 -15.41
N ALA A 228 -0.55 -5.77 -16.01
CA ALA A 228 -1.20 -4.62 -15.39
C ALA A 228 -2.65 -4.93 -15.01
N GLY A 229 -3.41 -5.58 -15.90
CA GLY A 229 -4.76 -6.07 -15.62
C GLY A 229 -4.81 -7.10 -14.48
N ALA A 230 -3.85 -8.03 -14.44
CA ALA A 230 -3.74 -9.01 -13.38
C ALA A 230 -3.49 -8.36 -12.00
N PHE A 231 -2.65 -7.31 -11.94
CA PHE A 231 -2.44 -6.54 -10.72
C PHE A 231 -3.71 -5.78 -10.30
N ALA A 232 -4.42 -5.14 -11.24
CA ALA A 232 -5.66 -4.44 -10.95
C ALA A 232 -6.73 -5.37 -10.35
N ALA A 233 -6.91 -6.55 -10.94
CA ALA A 233 -7.82 -7.57 -10.43
C ALA A 233 -7.42 -8.05 -9.03
N SER A 234 -6.12 -8.27 -8.78
CA SER A 234 -5.60 -8.75 -7.50
C SER A 234 -5.76 -7.72 -6.37
N VAL A 235 -5.47 -6.44 -6.64
CA VAL A 235 -5.67 -5.36 -5.67
C VAL A 235 -7.15 -5.25 -5.29
N LYS A 236 -8.06 -5.30 -6.28
CA LYS A 236 -9.50 -5.29 -6.03
C LYS A 236 -9.95 -6.49 -5.22
N ALA A 237 -9.50 -7.70 -5.57
CA ALA A 237 -9.86 -8.94 -4.88
C ALA A 237 -9.39 -8.92 -3.43
N GLY A 238 -8.13 -8.56 -3.16
CA GLY A 238 -7.57 -8.48 -1.81
C GLY A 238 -8.31 -7.45 -0.93
N ARG A 239 -8.67 -6.28 -1.49
CA ARG A 239 -9.47 -5.28 -0.76
C ARG A 239 -10.86 -5.80 -0.43
N THR A 240 -11.53 -6.44 -1.38
CA THR A 240 -12.84 -7.05 -1.15
C THR A 240 -12.77 -8.13 -0.07
N ALA A 241 -11.74 -8.98 -0.09
CA ALA A 241 -11.53 -10.01 0.92
C ALA A 241 -11.29 -9.42 2.32
N TYR A 242 -10.46 -8.37 2.42
CA TYR A 242 -10.21 -7.66 3.67
C TYR A 242 -11.50 -7.10 4.29
N GLN A 243 -12.36 -6.48 3.48
CA GLN A 243 -13.63 -5.92 3.94
C GLN A 243 -14.67 -6.98 4.31
N ALA A 244 -14.68 -8.09 3.57
CA ALA A 244 -15.59 -9.20 3.86
C ALA A 244 -15.24 -9.91 5.18
N GLY A 245 -13.99 -9.78 5.64
CA GLY A 245 -13.48 -10.46 6.81
C GLY A 245 -13.07 -11.91 6.51
N PHE A 246 -12.06 -12.38 7.23
CA PHE A 246 -11.53 -13.74 7.04
C PHE A 246 -12.12 -14.70 8.06
N MET A 247 -12.26 -15.95 7.64
CA MET A 247 -12.50 -17.05 8.55
C MET A 247 -11.31 -17.19 9.52
N ALA A 248 -11.58 -17.38 10.79
CA ALA A 248 -10.52 -17.67 11.75
C ALA A 248 -9.82 -18.99 11.42
N GLU A 249 -8.50 -18.98 11.43
CA GLU A 249 -7.69 -20.18 11.32
C GLU A 249 -7.96 -21.12 12.51
N ARG A 250 -7.87 -22.42 12.27
CA ARG A 250 -8.06 -23.47 13.28
C ARG A 250 -7.00 -24.53 13.09
N ASP A 251 -6.48 -25.06 14.19
CA ASP A 251 -5.52 -26.18 14.16
C ASP A 251 -6.19 -27.51 13.79
N MET A 252 -7.49 -27.63 14.08
CA MET A 252 -8.23 -28.87 13.85
C MET A 252 -9.29 -28.71 12.78
N ALA A 253 -9.47 -29.75 11.98
CA ALA A 253 -10.52 -29.81 10.97
C ALA A 253 -11.91 -29.68 11.58
N SER A 254 -12.79 -28.93 10.90
CA SER A 254 -14.20 -28.82 11.24
C SER A 254 -15.03 -29.22 10.01
N PRO A 255 -15.89 -30.24 10.09
CA PRO A 255 -16.67 -30.66 8.93
C PRO A 255 -17.62 -29.54 8.49
N SER A 256 -17.60 -29.23 7.21
CA SER A 256 -18.53 -28.28 6.59
C SER A 256 -19.90 -28.89 6.27
N THR A 257 -19.94 -30.21 6.13
CA THR A 257 -21.18 -30.94 5.87
C THR A 257 -21.83 -31.42 7.19
N PRO A 258 -23.14 -31.20 7.40
CA PRO A 258 -23.82 -31.65 8.60
C PRO A 258 -23.74 -33.16 8.72
N VAL A 259 -23.37 -33.68 9.90
CA VAL A 259 -23.44 -35.14 10.18
C VAL A 259 -24.84 -35.46 10.64
N ALA A 260 -25.57 -36.22 9.82
CA ALA A 260 -26.92 -36.78 10.07
C ALA A 260 -28.02 -35.80 10.55
N GLY A 261 -28.97 -35.52 9.69
CA GLY A 261 -30.37 -35.17 10.02
C GLY A 261 -30.67 -33.73 10.45
N LEU A 262 -29.66 -32.85 10.61
CA LEU A 262 -29.92 -31.43 10.93
C LEU A 262 -29.42 -30.51 9.82
N PRO A 263 -30.24 -29.55 9.36
CA PRO A 263 -29.78 -28.54 8.41
C PRO A 263 -28.56 -27.78 8.95
N PHE A 264 -27.60 -27.41 8.09
CA PHE A 264 -26.33 -26.79 8.49
C PHE A 264 -26.53 -25.44 9.22
N TRP A 265 -27.64 -24.75 9.02
CA TRP A 265 -27.97 -23.47 9.65
C TRP A 265 -28.45 -23.61 11.12
N HIS A 266 -28.72 -24.83 11.61
CA HIS A 266 -29.18 -25.05 12.99
C HIS A 266 -28.06 -25.09 14.04
N ARG A 267 -26.78 -25.01 13.66
CA ARG A 267 -25.64 -25.13 14.60
C ARG A 267 -25.04 -23.83 15.11
N SER A 268 -25.52 -22.66 14.70
CA SER A 268 -24.93 -21.37 15.10
C SER A 268 -25.38 -20.85 16.48
N GLY A 269 -26.04 -21.64 17.31
CA GLY A 269 -26.66 -21.15 18.55
C GLY A 269 -26.36 -21.85 19.87
N ARG A 270 -25.52 -22.89 19.94
CA ARG A 270 -25.33 -23.61 21.22
C ARG A 270 -23.91 -24.09 21.47
N GLN A 271 -23.03 -23.19 21.84
CA GLN A 271 -21.83 -23.49 22.62
C GLN A 271 -21.46 -22.32 23.55
N ARG A 272 -22.46 -21.80 24.28
CA ARG A 272 -22.26 -21.02 25.50
C ARG A 272 -23.25 -21.44 26.57
N ALA A 273 -23.14 -22.69 27.05
CA ALA A 273 -23.71 -23.08 28.34
C ALA A 273 -23.15 -24.47 28.69
N GLY A 274 -22.20 -24.54 29.57
CA GLY A 274 -21.72 -25.81 30.06
C GLY A 274 -20.38 -25.75 30.80
N CYS A 275 -20.15 -24.73 31.60
CA CYS A 275 -19.25 -24.85 32.73
C CYS A 275 -19.99 -24.34 33.97
N GLN A 276 -20.94 -25.15 34.45
CA GLN A 276 -21.48 -24.98 35.79
C GLN A 276 -20.60 -25.76 36.74
N SER A 277 -20.03 -25.02 37.68
CA SER A 277 -19.37 -25.43 38.89
C SER A 277 -20.13 -26.55 39.59
N THR A 278 -19.54 -27.72 39.71
CA THR A 278 -19.95 -28.74 40.69
C THR A 278 -19.40 -28.36 42.05
N GLY A 279 -20.32 -28.08 42.95
CA GLY A 279 -20.43 -28.31 44.36
C GLY A 279 -19.16 -28.28 45.22
N ARG A 280 -19.02 -27.22 45.98
CA ARG A 280 -18.39 -27.29 47.28
C ARG A 280 -19.38 -28.03 48.21
N GLN A 281 -19.01 -29.21 48.66
CA GLN A 281 -19.58 -29.82 49.90
C GLN A 281 -18.81 -29.25 51.11
N ASP A 282 -19.56 -28.53 51.90
CA ASP A 282 -19.21 -28.22 53.29
C ASP A 282 -19.05 -29.51 54.05
N VAL A 283 -17.89 -29.74 54.64
CA VAL A 283 -17.71 -30.68 55.72
C VAL A 283 -17.40 -29.90 57.00
N ASP A 284 -18.49 -29.76 57.74
CA ASP A 284 -18.48 -29.36 59.15
C ASP A 284 -17.65 -30.36 59.96
N ARG A 285 -16.63 -29.95 60.67
CA ARG A 285 -16.07 -30.66 61.82
C ARG A 285 -15.80 -29.70 62.95
N LYS A 286 -16.75 -29.71 63.87
CA LYS A 286 -16.60 -29.35 65.27
C LYS A 286 -15.55 -30.24 65.91
N GLY A 287 -14.80 -29.70 66.85
CA GLY A 287 -14.29 -30.49 67.93
C GLY A 287 -12.90 -30.13 68.48
N LYS A 288 -12.94 -29.29 69.49
CA LYS A 288 -12.28 -29.44 70.82
C LYS A 288 -10.75 -29.52 70.97
N SER A 289 -10.30 -28.48 71.61
CA SER A 289 -9.43 -28.49 72.81
C SER A 289 -8.11 -29.26 72.81
N GLN A 290 -7.02 -28.60 72.90
CA GLN A 290 -6.21 -28.21 74.02
C GLN A 290 -5.11 -27.26 73.60
#